data_8e4937108bb4f05ca4060a35e1b7e940
#
_entry.id   8e4937108bb4f05ca4060a35e1b7e940
#
_cell.length_a   1.000
_cell.length_b   1.000
_cell.length_c   1.000
_cell.angle_alpha   90.00
_cell.angle_beta   90.00
_cell.angle_gamma   90.00
#
_symmetry.space_group_name_H-M   'P 1'
#
loop_
_entity.id
_entity.type
_entity.pdbx_description
1 polymer ?
#
loop_
_entity_poly.entity_id
_entity_poly.type
_entity_poly.pdbx_seq_one_letter_code
_entity_poly.pdbx_strand_id
1 'polypeptide(L)'
;MAVNKVEVNGETKLDLTQDTVTPENLLSGATAHNAAGEQISGAVAPVRYDVAQDLTSDQKNQARDNIGAASLGTDGKVPASQLPEISSVKTYTATIGTAWVEDSNTGVKTQSVAIAGVKAANTATVDHVYTGAGTSDDYAAFVEAENQYLNCITNGYAETYNGGIKFTIFGDANTVSIPIVAEVS
;
A
#
# COMPACT_ATOMS: atom_id res chain seq x y z
N MET A 1 -51.66 -6.47 -34.39
CA MET A 1 -52.08 -5.67 -33.24
C MET A 1 -51.70 -6.46 -32.02
N ALA A 2 -50.87 -5.89 -31.11
CA ALA A 2 -50.53 -6.52 -29.85
C ALA A 2 -51.76 -6.53 -28.92
N VAL A 3 -51.91 -7.57 -28.13
CA VAL A 3 -53.02 -7.75 -27.21
C VAL A 3 -52.47 -7.76 -25.80
N ASN A 4 -52.82 -6.79 -24.98
CA ASN A 4 -52.38 -6.66 -23.60
C ASN A 4 -53.45 -7.06 -22.55
N LYS A 5 -54.71 -7.26 -22.98
CA LYS A 5 -55.80 -7.77 -22.13
C LYS A 5 -56.71 -8.68 -22.90
N VAL A 6 -57.11 -9.79 -22.30
CA VAL A 6 -58.09 -10.74 -22.85
C VAL A 6 -59.14 -11.03 -21.80
N GLU A 7 -60.42 -10.80 -22.16
CA GLU A 7 -61.60 -11.17 -21.33
C GLU A 7 -62.46 -12.17 -22.06
N VAL A 8 -62.97 -13.18 -21.38
CA VAL A 8 -63.89 -14.18 -21.90
C VAL A 8 -65.04 -14.31 -20.94
N ASN A 9 -66.26 -14.05 -21.43
CA ASN A 9 -67.49 -14.09 -20.63
C ASN A 9 -67.42 -13.21 -19.35
N GLY A 10 -66.78 -12.03 -19.45
CA GLY A 10 -66.66 -11.10 -18.34
C GLY A 10 -65.51 -11.47 -17.34
N GLU A 11 -64.76 -12.54 -17.59
CA GLU A 11 -63.64 -12.96 -16.79
C GLU A 11 -62.34 -12.58 -17.49
N THR A 12 -61.43 -11.87 -16.77
CA THR A 12 -60.07 -11.54 -17.29
C THR A 12 -59.20 -12.79 -17.32
N LYS A 13 -58.74 -13.17 -18.50
CA LYS A 13 -57.84 -14.33 -18.73
C LYS A 13 -56.38 -13.92 -18.89
N LEU A 14 -56.11 -12.71 -19.33
CA LEU A 14 -54.77 -12.11 -19.45
C LEU A 14 -54.89 -10.63 -19.17
N ASP A 15 -54.01 -10.07 -18.36
CA ASP A 15 -53.84 -8.65 -18.17
C ASP A 15 -52.36 -8.31 -17.96
N LEU A 16 -51.77 -7.69 -18.96
CA LEU A 16 -50.37 -7.24 -18.97
C LEU A 16 -50.24 -5.73 -18.64
N THR A 17 -51.37 -5.04 -18.41
CA THR A 17 -51.38 -3.56 -18.29
C THR A 17 -50.55 -3.04 -17.12
N GLN A 18 -50.25 -3.88 -16.13
CA GLN A 18 -49.42 -3.55 -14.97
C GLN A 18 -47.98 -4.09 -15.08
N ASP A 19 -47.63 -4.74 -16.19
CA ASP A 19 -46.31 -5.30 -16.36
C ASP A 19 -45.27 -4.19 -16.55
N THR A 20 -44.13 -4.32 -15.85
CA THR A 20 -43.04 -3.33 -15.87
C THR A 20 -41.82 -3.81 -16.67
N VAL A 21 -42.00 -4.87 -17.46
CA VAL A 21 -40.88 -5.43 -18.25
C VAL A 21 -40.55 -4.52 -19.43
N THR A 22 -39.30 -4.09 -19.50
CA THR A 22 -38.74 -3.31 -20.60
C THR A 22 -37.44 -3.99 -21.12
N PRO A 23 -36.96 -3.65 -22.33
CA PRO A 23 -35.71 -4.19 -22.83
C PRO A 23 -34.55 -3.96 -21.86
N GLU A 24 -34.54 -2.83 -21.12
CA GLU A 24 -33.47 -2.39 -20.23
C GLU A 24 -33.43 -3.16 -18.91
N ASN A 25 -34.48 -3.90 -18.54
CA ASN A 25 -34.53 -4.76 -17.34
C ASN A 25 -34.66 -6.25 -17.66
N LEU A 26 -34.60 -6.62 -18.93
CA LEU A 26 -34.67 -8.00 -19.41
C LEU A 26 -33.28 -8.44 -19.93
N LEU A 27 -32.85 -9.62 -19.55
CA LEU A 27 -31.57 -10.17 -19.97
C LEU A 27 -31.50 -10.35 -21.49
N SER A 28 -30.38 -9.99 -22.10
CA SER A 28 -30.08 -10.23 -23.51
C SER A 28 -30.25 -11.71 -23.86
N GLY A 29 -31.00 -11.97 -24.95
CA GLY A 29 -31.38 -13.32 -25.38
C GLY A 29 -32.70 -13.85 -24.79
N ALA A 30 -33.26 -13.18 -23.78
CA ALA A 30 -34.62 -13.46 -23.31
C ALA A 30 -35.65 -12.61 -24.07
N THR A 31 -36.86 -13.12 -24.19
CA THR A 31 -38.02 -12.37 -24.75
C THR A 31 -39.17 -12.38 -23.76
N ALA A 32 -39.95 -11.30 -23.74
CA ALA A 32 -41.15 -11.17 -22.93
C ALA A 32 -42.19 -10.31 -23.68
N HIS A 33 -43.35 -10.11 -23.09
CA HIS A 33 -44.32 -9.13 -23.57
C HIS A 33 -44.37 -7.96 -22.58
N ASN A 34 -44.40 -6.75 -23.10
CA ASN A 34 -44.53 -5.52 -22.31
C ASN A 34 -45.99 -5.22 -21.95
N ALA A 35 -46.25 -4.16 -21.20
CA ALA A 35 -47.60 -3.72 -20.81
C ALA A 35 -48.54 -3.41 -22.01
N ALA A 36 -48.00 -3.18 -23.21
CA ALA A 36 -48.78 -3.02 -24.44
C ALA A 36 -49.10 -4.34 -25.13
N GLY A 37 -48.60 -5.47 -24.63
CA GLY A 37 -48.72 -6.79 -25.23
C GLY A 37 -47.77 -7.01 -26.42
N GLU A 38 -46.75 -6.16 -26.60
CA GLU A 38 -45.76 -6.28 -27.65
C GLU A 38 -44.63 -7.18 -27.18
N GLN A 39 -44.16 -8.07 -28.07
CA GLN A 39 -42.97 -8.86 -27.77
C GLN A 39 -41.73 -7.96 -27.78
N ILE A 40 -40.96 -8.01 -26.71
CA ILE A 40 -39.69 -7.31 -26.55
C ILE A 40 -38.55 -8.31 -26.36
N SER A 41 -37.36 -7.90 -26.74
CA SER A 41 -36.13 -8.64 -26.48
C SER A 41 -35.26 -7.88 -25.48
N GLY A 42 -34.63 -8.61 -24.55
CA GLY A 42 -33.81 -8.02 -23.52
C GLY A 42 -32.53 -7.39 -24.06
N ALA A 43 -32.14 -6.27 -23.45
CA ALA A 43 -30.93 -5.53 -23.79
C ALA A 43 -29.85 -5.61 -22.70
N VAL A 44 -30.16 -6.13 -21.51
CA VAL A 44 -29.21 -6.21 -20.39
C VAL A 44 -28.17 -7.30 -20.64
N ALA A 45 -26.93 -6.90 -20.78
CA ALA A 45 -25.79 -7.83 -20.83
C ALA A 45 -25.14 -7.93 -19.43
N PRO A 46 -25.37 -9.05 -18.70
CA PRO A 46 -24.79 -9.20 -17.37
C PRO A 46 -23.28 -9.44 -17.45
N VAL A 47 -22.55 -9.02 -16.43
CA VAL A 47 -21.17 -9.49 -16.21
C VAL A 47 -21.24 -10.95 -15.74
N ARG A 48 -20.63 -11.86 -16.50
CA ARG A 48 -20.61 -13.30 -16.24
C ARG A 48 -19.28 -13.71 -15.63
N TYR A 49 -19.31 -14.66 -14.72
CA TYR A 49 -18.11 -15.22 -14.06
C TYR A 49 -17.57 -16.49 -14.74
N ASP A 50 -18.38 -17.11 -15.60
CA ASP A 50 -18.15 -18.46 -16.15
C ASP A 50 -17.64 -18.46 -17.61
N VAL A 51 -17.64 -17.29 -18.27
CA VAL A 51 -17.14 -17.13 -19.64
C VAL A 51 -16.38 -15.81 -19.80
N ALA A 52 -15.40 -15.80 -20.69
CA ALA A 52 -14.74 -14.55 -21.09
C ALA A 52 -15.73 -13.63 -21.81
N GLN A 53 -15.71 -12.34 -21.49
CA GLN A 53 -16.54 -11.32 -22.09
C GLN A 53 -15.66 -10.19 -22.66
N ASP A 54 -15.97 -9.76 -23.89
CA ASP A 54 -15.35 -8.62 -24.55
C ASP A 54 -15.97 -7.30 -24.02
N LEU A 55 -15.71 -7.00 -22.76
CA LEU A 55 -16.14 -5.75 -22.14
C LEU A 55 -15.20 -4.61 -22.53
N THR A 56 -15.78 -3.44 -22.81
CA THR A 56 -15.02 -2.20 -22.96
C THR A 56 -14.31 -1.82 -21.66
N SER A 57 -13.33 -0.92 -21.72
CA SER A 57 -12.64 -0.41 -20.53
C SER A 57 -13.59 0.19 -19.51
N ASP A 58 -14.60 0.96 -19.98
CA ASP A 58 -15.59 1.60 -19.10
C ASP A 58 -16.50 0.56 -18.43
N GLN A 59 -16.92 -0.47 -19.15
CA GLN A 59 -17.72 -1.57 -18.58
C GLN A 59 -16.89 -2.37 -17.56
N LYS A 60 -15.59 -2.60 -17.80
CA LYS A 60 -14.70 -3.24 -16.85
C LYS A 60 -14.50 -2.39 -15.59
N ASN A 61 -14.35 -1.07 -15.76
CA ASN A 61 -14.24 -0.13 -14.64
C ASN A 61 -15.52 -0.13 -13.80
N GLN A 62 -16.69 0.03 -14.46
CA GLN A 62 -17.97 0.04 -13.77
C GLN A 62 -18.24 -1.28 -13.02
N ALA A 63 -17.90 -2.43 -13.61
CA ALA A 63 -18.05 -3.72 -12.96
C ALA A 63 -17.17 -3.83 -11.69
N ARG A 64 -15.93 -3.33 -11.75
CA ARG A 64 -15.05 -3.28 -10.56
C ARG A 64 -15.58 -2.35 -9.48
N ASP A 65 -16.04 -1.17 -9.86
CA ASP A 65 -16.63 -0.20 -8.93
C ASP A 65 -17.86 -0.76 -8.22
N ASN A 66 -18.72 -1.46 -8.95
CA ASN A 66 -19.94 -2.06 -8.41
C ASN A 66 -19.67 -3.16 -7.38
N ILE A 67 -18.54 -3.87 -7.48
CA ILE A 67 -18.15 -4.93 -6.54
C ILE A 67 -17.07 -4.46 -5.55
N GLY A 68 -16.64 -3.20 -5.60
CA GLY A 68 -15.58 -2.66 -4.74
C GLY A 68 -14.21 -3.30 -4.98
N ALA A 69 -13.95 -3.83 -6.19
CA ALA A 69 -12.68 -4.45 -6.50
C ALA A 69 -11.62 -3.41 -6.89
N ALA A 70 -10.37 -3.68 -6.50
CA ALA A 70 -9.24 -2.84 -6.88
C ALA A 70 -9.07 -2.78 -8.41
N SER A 71 -8.78 -1.59 -8.94
CA SER A 71 -8.41 -1.44 -10.35
C SER A 71 -6.96 -1.90 -10.57
N LEU A 72 -6.69 -2.50 -11.73
CA LEU A 72 -5.32 -2.85 -12.12
C LEU A 72 -4.68 -1.68 -12.89
N GLY A 73 -3.40 -1.45 -12.64
CA GLY A 73 -2.58 -0.57 -13.47
C GLY A 73 -2.35 -1.14 -14.87
N THR A 74 -1.70 -0.37 -15.74
CA THR A 74 -1.36 -0.79 -17.11
C THR A 74 -0.42 -1.99 -17.18
N ASP A 75 0.29 -2.25 -16.09
CA ASP A 75 1.19 -3.41 -15.89
C ASP A 75 0.46 -4.65 -15.34
N GLY A 76 -0.87 -4.59 -15.18
CA GLY A 76 -1.70 -5.67 -14.64
C GLY A 76 -1.60 -5.87 -13.14
N LYS A 77 -0.98 -4.96 -12.40
CA LYS A 77 -0.84 -5.00 -10.93
C LYS A 77 -1.77 -4.00 -10.26
N VAL A 78 -2.11 -4.27 -8.99
CA VAL A 78 -2.83 -3.30 -8.16
C VAL A 78 -1.90 -2.12 -7.86
N PRO A 79 -2.28 -0.88 -8.18
CA PRO A 79 -1.49 0.30 -7.84
C PRO A 79 -1.20 0.40 -6.34
N ALA A 80 0.00 0.81 -5.98
CA ALA A 80 0.41 0.95 -4.57
C ALA A 80 -0.53 1.89 -3.77
N SER A 81 -1.17 2.86 -4.43
CA SER A 81 -2.15 3.77 -3.81
C SER A 81 -3.45 3.09 -3.36
N GLN A 82 -3.73 1.88 -3.83
CA GLN A 82 -4.92 1.08 -3.46
C GLN A 82 -4.57 -0.03 -2.45
N LEU A 83 -3.29 -0.18 -2.13
CA LEU A 83 -2.84 -1.10 -1.10
C LEU A 83 -2.82 -0.38 0.24
N PRO A 84 -3.15 -1.06 1.36
CA PRO A 84 -2.85 -0.49 2.68
C PRO A 84 -1.37 -0.14 2.74
N GLU A 85 -1.02 0.97 3.38
CA GLU A 85 0.38 1.26 3.66
C GLU A 85 0.98 0.08 4.45
N ILE A 86 1.65 -0.80 3.74
CA ILE A 86 2.51 -1.78 4.39
C ILE A 86 3.72 -0.96 4.84
N SER A 87 3.88 -0.80 6.16
CA SER A 87 5.09 -0.25 6.74
C SER A 87 6.28 -1.06 6.21
N SER A 88 6.86 -0.61 5.10
CA SER A 88 8.03 -1.27 4.52
C SER A 88 9.24 -0.83 5.31
N VAL A 89 9.87 -1.75 6.02
CA VAL A 89 11.19 -1.53 6.60
C VAL A 89 12.13 -1.10 5.46
N LYS A 90 12.69 0.09 5.59
CA LYS A 90 13.68 0.63 4.65
C LYS A 90 15.05 0.56 5.31
N THR A 91 16.02 0.06 4.58
CA THR A 91 17.41 -0.04 5.03
C THR A 91 18.22 1.13 4.51
N TYR A 92 18.92 1.79 5.40
CA TYR A 92 19.81 2.92 5.10
C TYR A 92 21.21 2.63 5.62
N THR A 93 22.22 3.11 4.92
CA THR A 93 23.61 3.12 5.42
C THR A 93 24.00 4.53 5.81
N ALA A 94 24.71 4.68 6.92
CA ALA A 94 25.16 5.96 7.42
C ALA A 94 26.45 5.78 8.25
N THR A 95 26.97 6.85 8.85
CA THR A 95 28.16 6.79 9.70
C THR A 95 27.95 7.66 10.93
N ILE A 96 28.16 7.09 12.11
CA ILE A 96 28.34 7.84 13.35
C ILE A 96 29.76 8.40 13.32
N GLY A 97 29.90 9.71 13.21
CA GLY A 97 31.19 10.39 13.20
C GLY A 97 31.76 10.53 14.61
N THR A 98 32.93 11.20 14.69
CA THR A 98 33.59 11.48 15.97
C THR A 98 33.23 12.85 16.58
N ALA A 99 32.47 13.65 15.87
CA ALA A 99 32.08 15.00 16.32
C ALA A 99 30.77 14.96 17.10
N TRP A 100 30.85 15.00 18.41
CA TRP A 100 29.71 15.05 19.33
C TRP A 100 29.55 16.45 19.91
N VAL A 101 28.32 16.82 20.19
CA VAL A 101 27.95 18.02 20.92
C VAL A 101 27.71 17.62 22.37
N GLU A 102 28.51 18.15 23.29
CA GLU A 102 28.41 17.88 24.73
C GLU A 102 27.65 19.01 25.43
N ASP A 103 26.68 18.65 26.24
CA ASP A 103 26.08 19.57 27.20
C ASP A 103 26.99 19.68 28.43
N SER A 104 27.58 20.85 28.63
CA SER A 104 28.55 21.12 29.69
C SER A 104 27.99 20.98 31.11
N ASN A 105 26.66 21.02 31.29
CA ASN A 105 26.04 20.89 32.60
C ASN A 105 25.79 19.44 32.97
N THR A 106 25.51 18.59 31.98
CA THR A 106 25.10 17.19 32.20
C THR A 106 26.15 16.18 31.74
N GLY A 107 27.11 16.58 30.90
CA GLY A 107 28.08 15.69 30.26
C GLY A 107 27.45 14.79 29.18
N VAL A 108 26.17 14.98 28.87
CA VAL A 108 25.46 14.22 27.84
C VAL A 108 25.94 14.65 26.46
N LYS A 109 26.29 13.68 25.62
CA LYS A 109 26.74 13.94 24.26
C LYS A 109 25.69 13.54 23.24
N THR A 110 25.50 14.36 22.23
CA THR A 110 24.55 14.08 21.15
C THR A 110 25.20 14.25 19.78
N GLN A 111 24.75 13.42 18.82
CA GLN A 111 25.10 13.55 17.42
C GLN A 111 23.90 13.26 16.52
N SER A 112 23.65 14.14 15.55
CA SER A 112 22.60 13.93 14.55
C SER A 112 23.22 13.41 13.26
N VAL A 113 22.77 12.24 12.82
CA VAL A 113 23.18 11.62 11.55
C VAL A 113 22.04 11.83 10.55
N ALA A 114 22.33 12.56 9.48
CA ALA A 114 21.34 12.85 8.45
C ALA A 114 21.07 11.61 7.59
N ILE A 115 19.78 11.23 7.46
CA ILE A 115 19.32 10.12 6.61
C ILE A 115 18.04 10.58 5.91
N ALA A 116 18.12 10.88 4.63
CA ALA A 116 17.01 11.38 3.86
C ALA A 116 15.85 10.38 3.83
N GLY A 117 14.63 10.84 4.11
CA GLY A 117 13.43 10.00 4.12
C GLY A 117 13.02 9.46 5.49
N VAL A 118 13.87 9.56 6.52
CA VAL A 118 13.49 9.24 7.91
C VAL A 118 12.59 10.36 8.46
N LYS A 119 11.57 9.96 9.20
CA LYS A 119 10.62 10.87 9.87
C LYS A 119 10.62 10.63 11.38
N ALA A 120 10.26 11.63 12.16
CA ALA A 120 10.20 11.54 13.62
C ALA A 120 9.24 10.46 14.15
N ALA A 121 8.23 10.08 13.34
CA ALA A 121 7.28 9.02 13.70
C ALA A 121 7.78 7.60 13.39
N ASN A 122 8.95 7.47 12.73
CA ASN A 122 9.51 6.16 12.42
C ASN A 122 10.14 5.52 13.65
N THR A 123 10.19 4.18 13.65
CA THR A 123 11.05 3.40 14.55
C THR A 123 12.29 2.98 13.79
N ALA A 124 13.46 3.08 14.41
CA ALA A 124 14.72 2.65 13.81
C ALA A 124 15.41 1.59 14.66
N THR A 125 15.89 0.53 14.00
CA THR A 125 16.89 -0.39 14.56
C THR A 125 18.21 -0.06 13.89
N VAL A 126 19.25 0.16 14.68
CA VAL A 126 20.59 0.53 14.18
C VAL A 126 21.56 -0.56 14.54
N ASP A 127 22.44 -0.92 13.61
CA ASP A 127 23.49 -1.91 13.82
C ASP A 127 24.79 -1.45 13.14
N HIS A 128 25.94 -1.97 13.62
CA HIS A 128 27.24 -1.74 13.02
C HIS A 128 27.41 -2.61 11.77
N VAL A 129 28.06 -2.10 10.74
CA VAL A 129 28.25 -2.83 9.48
C VAL A 129 29.71 -2.84 9.04
N TYR A 130 30.17 -4.00 8.58
CA TYR A 130 31.48 -4.13 7.96
C TYR A 130 31.48 -3.49 6.56
N THR A 131 32.41 -2.55 6.34
CA THR A 131 32.55 -1.85 5.05
C THR A 131 33.93 -2.03 4.41
N GLY A 132 34.81 -2.87 4.98
CA GLY A 132 36.17 -3.10 4.51
C GLY A 132 36.24 -4.04 3.28
N ALA A 133 37.42 -4.07 2.65
CA ALA A 133 37.72 -4.90 1.48
C ALA A 133 38.22 -6.33 1.83
N GLY A 134 38.27 -6.68 3.12
CA GLY A 134 38.62 -8.02 3.59
C GLY A 134 40.11 -8.16 3.90
N THR A 135 40.84 -7.08 4.09
CA THR A 135 42.24 -7.11 4.56
C THR A 135 42.33 -7.26 6.10
N SER A 136 43.49 -7.62 6.63
CA SER A 136 43.71 -7.68 8.07
C SER A 136 43.55 -6.32 8.76
N ASP A 137 43.93 -5.24 8.08
CA ASP A 137 43.82 -3.88 8.61
C ASP A 137 42.36 -3.44 8.64
N ASP A 138 41.55 -3.80 7.62
CA ASP A 138 40.11 -3.58 7.60
C ASP A 138 39.42 -4.31 8.74
N TYR A 139 39.83 -5.55 9.02
CA TYR A 139 39.27 -6.32 10.13
C TYR A 139 39.63 -5.69 11.50
N ALA A 140 40.86 -5.21 11.68
CA ALA A 140 41.25 -4.51 12.91
C ALA A 140 40.47 -3.21 13.10
N ALA A 141 40.27 -2.45 12.03
CA ALA A 141 39.43 -1.23 12.05
C ALA A 141 37.98 -1.53 12.35
N PHE A 142 37.45 -2.63 11.80
CA PHE A 142 36.07 -3.08 12.10
C PHE A 142 35.91 -3.45 13.58
N VAL A 143 36.83 -4.23 14.15
CA VAL A 143 36.77 -4.64 15.57
C VAL A 143 36.86 -3.42 16.50
N GLU A 144 37.70 -2.43 16.17
CA GLU A 144 37.78 -1.19 16.94
C GLU A 144 36.46 -0.40 16.86
N ALA A 145 35.87 -0.24 15.67
CA ALA A 145 34.58 0.43 15.47
C ALA A 145 33.45 -0.31 16.19
N GLU A 146 33.44 -1.66 16.15
CA GLU A 146 32.46 -2.50 16.83
C GLU A 146 32.52 -2.32 18.35
N ASN A 147 33.73 -2.32 18.95
CA ASN A 147 33.88 -2.09 20.38
C ASN A 147 33.37 -0.72 20.81
N GLN A 148 33.61 0.31 20.01
CA GLN A 148 33.14 1.65 20.28
C GLN A 148 31.63 1.79 20.04
N TYR A 149 31.08 1.11 19.03
CA TYR A 149 29.64 1.01 18.81
C TYR A 149 28.94 0.37 20.01
N LEU A 150 29.43 -0.77 20.49
CA LEU A 150 28.87 -1.46 21.65
C LEU A 150 28.92 -0.58 22.92
N ASN A 151 29.97 0.22 23.10
CA ASN A 151 30.04 1.20 24.19
C ASN A 151 28.96 2.27 24.04
N CYS A 152 28.75 2.80 22.84
CA CYS A 152 27.72 3.81 22.58
C CYS A 152 26.30 3.27 22.82
N ILE A 153 25.95 2.07 22.35
CA ILE A 153 24.61 1.51 22.54
C ILE A 153 24.34 1.10 23.98
N THR A 154 25.37 0.67 24.73
CA THR A 154 25.23 0.29 26.15
C THR A 154 24.97 1.51 27.02
N ASN A 155 25.56 2.66 26.68
CA ASN A 155 25.50 3.90 27.45
C ASN A 155 24.68 4.98 26.76
N GLY A 156 23.76 4.64 25.87
CA GLY A 156 23.01 5.62 25.14
C GLY A 156 21.72 5.09 24.51
N TYR A 157 21.15 5.90 23.62
CA TYR A 157 19.99 5.56 22.82
C TYR A 157 19.95 6.36 21.52
N ALA A 158 19.08 5.94 20.59
CA ALA A 158 18.85 6.61 19.32
C ALA A 158 17.37 6.97 19.15
N GLU A 159 17.11 8.12 18.58
CA GLU A 159 15.78 8.63 18.30
C GLU A 159 15.70 9.09 16.83
N THR A 160 14.61 8.78 16.15
CA THR A 160 14.34 9.31 14.81
C THR A 160 13.87 10.77 14.88
N TYR A 161 14.30 11.57 13.90
CA TYR A 161 13.77 12.91 13.67
C TYR A 161 13.52 13.12 12.16
N ASN A 162 12.86 14.20 11.78
CA ASN A 162 12.62 14.50 10.37
C ASN A 162 13.95 14.79 9.64
N GLY A 163 14.44 13.78 8.92
CA GLY A 163 15.68 13.86 8.15
C GLY A 163 16.85 13.05 8.72
N GLY A 164 16.66 12.24 9.79
CA GLY A 164 17.73 11.39 10.30
C GLY A 164 17.49 10.73 11.64
N ILE A 165 18.60 10.32 12.25
CA ILE A 165 18.66 9.67 13.57
C ILE A 165 19.58 10.49 14.48
N LYS A 166 19.11 10.82 15.66
CA LYS A 166 19.87 11.47 16.72
C LYS A 166 20.32 10.41 17.73
N PHE A 167 21.61 10.33 17.93
CA PHE A 167 22.24 9.50 18.96
C PHE A 167 22.49 10.34 20.21
N THR A 168 22.27 9.77 21.37
CA THR A 168 22.54 10.36 22.68
C THR A 168 23.33 9.35 23.52
N ILE A 169 24.44 9.75 24.09
CA ILE A 169 25.27 8.90 24.95
C ILE A 169 25.58 9.60 26.28
N PHE A 170 25.74 8.78 27.32
CA PHE A 170 26.04 9.22 28.71
C PHE A 170 27.48 8.89 29.15
N GLY A 171 28.34 8.47 28.20
CA GLY A 171 29.69 8.04 28.42
C GLY A 171 30.69 8.67 27.46
N ASP A 172 31.77 7.96 27.20
CA ASP A 172 32.80 8.41 26.28
C ASP A 172 32.29 8.32 24.82
N ALA A 173 32.62 9.37 24.07
CA ALA A 173 32.37 9.41 22.63
C ALA A 173 33.32 8.47 21.88
N ASN A 174 32.85 7.97 20.72
CA ASN A 174 33.72 7.20 19.82
C ASN A 174 34.84 8.09 19.26
N THR A 175 35.99 7.51 19.11
CA THR A 175 37.22 8.15 18.55
C THR A 175 37.45 7.76 17.09
N VAL A 176 36.78 6.75 16.60
CA VAL A 176 36.77 6.34 15.19
C VAL A 176 35.35 6.47 14.61
N SER A 177 35.26 6.65 13.30
CA SER A 177 33.98 6.65 12.61
C SER A 177 33.38 5.24 12.58
N ILE A 178 32.08 5.13 12.88
CA ILE A 178 31.37 3.85 12.99
C ILE A 178 30.37 3.74 11.82
N PRO A 179 30.64 2.91 10.80
CA PRO A 179 29.67 2.60 9.77
C PRO A 179 28.46 1.87 10.36
N ILE A 180 27.26 2.32 10.03
CA ILE A 180 26.01 1.72 10.52
C ILE A 180 25.05 1.41 9.39
N VAL A 181 24.21 0.42 9.63
CA VAL A 181 22.97 0.18 8.90
C VAL A 181 21.80 0.53 9.82
N ALA A 182 20.82 1.22 9.29
CA ALA A 182 19.59 1.54 10.01
C ALA A 182 18.39 0.96 9.25
N GLU A 183 17.62 0.13 9.93
CA GLU A 183 16.33 -0.34 9.47
C GLU A 183 15.25 0.54 10.07
N VAL A 184 14.45 1.16 9.21
CA VAL A 184 13.44 2.16 9.59
C VAL A 184 12.07 1.76 9.08
N SER A 185 11.10 1.69 9.98
CA SER A 185 9.71 1.31 9.71
C SER A 185 8.73 2.44 10.04
#